data_f3c6c2cfe4e40903c4a878707aaacc25
#
_entry.id   f3c6c2cfe4e40903c4a878707aaacc25
#
_cell.length_a   1.000
_cell.length_b   1.000
_cell.length_c   1.000
_cell.angle_alpha   90.00
_cell.angle_beta   90.00
_cell.angle_gamma   90.00
#
_symmetry.space_group_name_H-M   'P 1'
#
loop_
_entity.id
_entity.type
_entity.pdbx_description
1 polymer ?
#
loop_
_entity_poly.entity_id
_entity_poly.type
_entity_poly.pdbx_seq_one_letter_code
_entity_poly.pdbx_strand_id
1 'polypeptide(L)'
;MANKPLQFVLIERKMSIGPLSGKTVQIVQPTGRHRVDFRSFCERVAKSTTFNRQEVEAVLNYATEIARDIVANGDIVEFGDLGTLKPSFKSKAVEVGKPFRAQEHIEKPVVLFSPSKKYFTLTDMTYEQTTLNQRKGRSLLPPNLMKARILVWGFNQSSGMILYINV
;
A
#
# COMPACT_ATOMS: atom_id res chain seq x y z
N MET A 1 -7.45 24.63 6.58
CA MET A 1 -6.17 23.94 6.84
C MET A 1 -5.45 23.78 5.51
N ALA A 2 -4.17 24.13 5.41
CA ALA A 2 -3.42 23.91 4.18
C ALA A 2 -3.25 22.41 3.94
N ASN A 3 -3.79 21.91 2.85
CA ASN A 3 -3.62 20.49 2.50
C ASN A 3 -2.18 20.25 2.08
N LYS A 4 -1.53 19.28 2.73
CA LYS A 4 -0.20 18.83 2.31
C LYS A 4 -0.29 18.24 0.91
N PRO A 5 0.60 18.61 -0.04
CA PRO A 5 0.58 18.06 -1.38
C PRO A 5 0.76 16.53 -1.37
N LEU A 6 0.08 15.85 -2.29
CA LEU A 6 0.30 14.43 -2.53
C LEU A 6 1.62 14.25 -3.26
N GLN A 7 2.56 13.58 -2.60
CA GLN A 7 3.87 13.32 -3.16
C GLN A 7 3.86 12.13 -4.10
N PHE A 8 4.53 12.26 -5.23
CA PHE A 8 4.65 11.20 -6.22
C PHE A 8 6.07 11.13 -6.79
N VAL A 9 6.41 9.98 -7.35
CA VAL A 9 7.62 9.75 -8.13
C VAL A 9 7.24 9.22 -9.50
N LEU A 10 8.09 9.52 -10.49
CA LEU A 10 8.01 8.92 -11.81
C LEU A 10 8.85 7.66 -11.83
N ILE A 11 8.26 6.57 -12.27
CA ILE A 11 8.95 5.30 -12.52
C ILE A 11 8.82 4.93 -13.98
N GLU A 12 9.88 4.40 -14.57
CA GLU A 12 9.85 3.86 -15.92
C GLU A 12 9.42 2.39 -15.88
N ARG A 13 8.50 2.04 -16.73
CA ARG A 13 8.01 0.66 -16.87
C ARG A 13 7.83 0.29 -18.32
N LYS A 14 8.35 -0.86 -18.71
CA LYS A 14 8.10 -1.45 -20.02
C LYS A 14 6.70 -2.10 -20.02
N MET A 15 5.86 -1.68 -20.94
CA MET A 15 4.51 -2.23 -21.09
C MET A 15 4.57 -3.52 -21.90
N SER A 16 3.91 -4.56 -21.42
CA SER A 16 3.81 -5.86 -22.10
C SER A 16 2.47 -6.10 -22.78
N ILE A 17 1.44 -5.31 -22.44
CA ILE A 17 0.06 -5.51 -22.92
C ILE A 17 -0.56 -4.15 -23.24
N GLY A 18 -1.45 -4.11 -24.23
CA GLY A 18 -2.23 -2.93 -24.61
C GLY A 18 -1.59 -2.08 -25.73
N PRO A 19 -2.16 -0.89 -26.04
CA PRO A 19 -1.74 -0.04 -27.15
C PRO A 19 -0.28 0.44 -27.08
N LEU A 20 0.32 0.43 -25.89
CA LEU A 20 1.69 0.82 -25.63
C LEU A 20 2.63 -0.37 -25.42
N SER A 21 2.22 -1.58 -25.81
CA SER A 21 3.05 -2.78 -25.69
C SER A 21 4.41 -2.61 -26.38
N GLY A 22 5.47 -3.05 -25.71
CA GLY A 22 6.86 -2.91 -26.16
C GLY A 22 7.51 -1.56 -25.87
N LYS A 23 6.73 -0.52 -25.53
CA LYS A 23 7.27 0.83 -25.20
C LYS A 23 7.58 0.95 -23.72
N THR A 24 8.60 1.74 -23.40
CA THR A 24 8.88 2.19 -22.03
C THR A 24 8.08 3.47 -21.78
N VAL A 25 7.28 3.47 -20.74
CA VAL A 25 6.42 4.59 -20.34
C VAL A 25 6.77 5.06 -18.93
N GLN A 26 6.55 6.33 -18.67
CA GLN A 26 6.65 6.89 -17.32
C GLN A 26 5.29 6.76 -16.63
N ILE A 27 5.28 6.18 -15.45
CA ILE A 27 4.09 5.98 -14.62
C ILE A 27 4.26 6.72 -13.31
N VAL A 28 3.22 7.42 -12.91
CA VAL A 28 3.17 8.12 -11.61
C VAL A 28 2.89 7.10 -10.50
N GLN A 29 3.76 7.07 -9.51
CA GLN A 29 3.58 6.28 -8.29
C GLN A 29 3.50 7.19 -7.07
N PRO A 30 2.41 7.13 -6.29
CA PRO A 30 2.31 7.92 -5.08
C PRO A 30 3.32 7.45 -4.02
N THR A 31 3.93 8.43 -3.34
CA THR A 31 4.95 8.22 -2.30
C THR A 31 4.69 9.11 -1.08
N GLY A 32 5.58 9.10 -0.10
CA GLY A 32 5.51 10.00 1.06
C GLY A 32 4.33 9.75 2.00
N ARG A 33 3.71 8.56 1.94
CA ARG A 33 2.57 8.22 2.79
C ARG A 33 3.04 7.76 4.17
N HIS A 34 2.42 8.31 5.20
CA HIS A 34 2.58 7.86 6.56
C HIS A 34 1.36 7.01 6.96
N ARG A 35 1.64 5.88 7.60
CA ARG A 35 0.58 5.09 8.20
C ARG A 35 0.25 5.66 9.56
N VAL A 36 -1.01 6.03 9.76
CA VAL A 36 -1.56 6.34 11.08
C VAL A 36 -2.12 5.04 11.64
N ASP A 37 -1.64 4.61 12.78
CA ASP A 37 -2.14 3.42 13.46
C ASP A 37 -3.50 3.69 14.13
N PHE A 38 -4.21 2.62 14.47
CA PHE A 38 -5.56 2.70 15.05
C PHE A 38 -5.58 3.49 16.36
N ARG A 39 -4.58 3.30 17.21
CA ARG A 39 -4.46 4.01 18.47
C ARG A 39 -4.32 5.52 18.28
N SER A 40 -3.42 5.95 17.40
CA SER A 40 -3.22 7.36 17.05
C SER A 40 -4.44 7.97 16.37
N PHE A 41 -5.19 7.18 15.60
CA PHE A 41 -6.46 7.61 15.04
C PHE A 41 -7.48 7.88 16.14
N CYS A 42 -7.70 6.93 17.07
CA CYS A 42 -8.62 7.10 18.20
C CYS A 42 -8.22 8.28 19.11
N GLU A 43 -6.92 8.52 19.33
CA GLU A 43 -6.45 9.67 20.07
C GLU A 43 -6.83 11.01 19.39
N ARG A 44 -6.75 11.08 18.08
CA ARG A 44 -7.16 12.28 17.33
C ARG A 44 -8.67 12.52 17.42
N VAL A 45 -9.48 11.47 17.37
CA VAL A 45 -10.93 11.55 17.56
C VAL A 45 -11.24 12.03 19.00
N ALA A 46 -10.59 11.45 20.00
CA ALA A 46 -10.75 11.83 21.40
C ALA A 46 -10.44 13.33 21.67
N LYS A 47 -9.42 13.89 20.99
CA LYS A 47 -9.10 15.32 21.10
C LYS A 47 -10.21 16.25 20.60
N SER A 48 -11.11 15.76 19.77
CA SER A 48 -12.21 16.53 19.17
C SER A 48 -13.57 16.19 19.78
N THR A 49 -13.61 15.32 20.80
CA THR A 49 -14.83 14.85 21.44
C THR A 49 -14.67 14.87 22.97
N THR A 50 -15.75 14.60 23.69
CA THR A 50 -15.73 14.43 25.17
C THR A 50 -15.27 13.03 25.59
N PHE A 51 -15.12 12.10 24.64
CA PHE A 51 -14.68 10.73 24.91
C PHE A 51 -13.18 10.65 25.14
N ASN A 52 -12.76 9.75 26.01
CA ASN A 52 -11.36 9.39 26.11
C ASN A 52 -10.98 8.39 24.97
N ARG A 53 -9.66 8.21 24.75
CA ARG A 53 -9.17 7.34 23.70
C ARG A 53 -9.69 5.89 23.80
N GLN A 54 -9.78 5.35 25.01
CA GLN A 54 -10.21 3.96 25.23
C GLN A 54 -11.69 3.76 24.91
N GLU A 55 -12.52 4.76 25.22
CA GLU A 55 -13.96 4.75 24.86
C GLU A 55 -14.13 4.79 23.34
N VAL A 56 -13.35 5.62 22.63
CA VAL A 56 -13.35 5.66 21.18
C VAL A 56 -12.91 4.32 20.58
N GLU A 57 -11.84 3.70 21.11
CA GLU A 57 -11.40 2.37 20.69
C GLU A 57 -12.50 1.31 20.89
N ALA A 58 -13.16 1.32 22.05
CA ALA A 58 -14.23 0.39 22.35
C ALA A 58 -15.42 0.54 21.38
N VAL A 59 -15.90 1.77 21.17
CA VAL A 59 -17.01 2.05 20.26
C VAL A 59 -16.70 1.61 18.82
N LEU A 60 -15.50 1.91 18.32
CA LEU A 60 -15.11 1.53 16.97
C LEU A 60 -14.94 0.01 16.80
N ASN A 61 -14.42 -0.67 17.81
CA ASN A 61 -14.30 -2.13 17.80
C ASN A 61 -15.69 -2.79 17.78
N TYR A 62 -16.62 -2.37 18.65
CA TYR A 62 -17.98 -2.87 18.65
C TYR A 62 -18.73 -2.56 17.35
N ALA A 63 -18.58 -1.35 16.82
CA ALA A 63 -19.18 -1.00 15.53
C ALA A 63 -18.69 -1.91 14.40
N THR A 64 -17.40 -2.25 14.41
CA THR A 64 -16.80 -3.15 13.41
C THR A 64 -17.32 -4.58 13.58
N GLU A 65 -17.48 -5.07 14.80
CA GLU A 65 -18.01 -6.40 15.11
C GLU A 65 -19.46 -6.53 14.65
N ILE A 66 -20.32 -5.57 15.02
CA ILE A 66 -21.71 -5.53 14.58
C ILE A 66 -21.81 -5.46 13.05
N ALA A 67 -20.99 -4.62 12.41
CA ALA A 67 -20.97 -4.52 10.96
C ALA A 67 -20.57 -5.84 10.28
N ARG A 68 -19.60 -6.56 10.86
CA ARG A 68 -19.21 -7.88 10.39
C ARG A 68 -20.39 -8.86 10.44
N ASP A 69 -21.13 -8.88 11.53
CA ASP A 69 -22.26 -9.80 11.71
C ASP A 69 -23.40 -9.50 10.73
N ILE A 70 -23.71 -8.22 10.50
CA ILE A 70 -24.70 -7.80 9.51
C ILE A 70 -24.27 -8.24 8.10
N VAL A 71 -23.01 -7.98 7.72
CA VAL A 71 -22.48 -8.36 6.40
C VAL A 71 -22.40 -9.88 6.23
N ALA A 72 -22.12 -10.63 7.30
CA ALA A 72 -22.11 -12.09 7.28
C ALA A 72 -23.52 -12.68 7.03
N ASN A 73 -24.57 -11.98 7.43
CA ASN A 73 -25.96 -12.34 7.14
C ASN A 73 -26.41 -11.98 5.71
N GLY A 74 -25.53 -11.33 4.92
CA GLY A 74 -25.82 -10.96 3.54
C GLY A 74 -26.31 -9.53 3.35
N ASP A 75 -26.43 -8.75 4.43
CA ASP A 75 -26.95 -7.40 4.40
C ASP A 75 -25.86 -6.36 4.13
N ILE A 76 -26.28 -5.17 3.71
CA ILE A 76 -25.41 -4.04 3.41
C ILE A 76 -25.38 -3.11 4.61
N VAL A 77 -24.19 -2.67 5.02
CA VAL A 77 -24.01 -1.73 6.14
C VAL A 77 -23.60 -0.36 5.60
N GLU A 78 -24.36 0.67 5.95
CA GLU A 78 -24.02 2.06 5.74
C GLU A 78 -23.36 2.64 7.00
N PHE A 79 -22.11 3.08 6.88
CA PHE A 79 -21.37 3.78 7.93
C PHE A 79 -21.45 5.31 7.79
N GLY A 80 -22.62 5.82 7.42
CA GLY A 80 -22.81 7.27 7.21
C GLY A 80 -21.78 7.84 6.21
N ASP A 81 -21.10 8.89 6.62
CA ASP A 81 -20.11 9.59 5.78
C ASP A 81 -18.87 8.76 5.45
N LEU A 82 -18.61 7.67 6.17
CA LEU A 82 -17.47 6.80 5.86
C LEU A 82 -17.70 6.04 4.55
N GLY A 83 -18.89 5.55 4.31
CA GLY A 83 -19.23 4.75 3.13
C GLY A 83 -20.02 3.49 3.45
N THR A 84 -19.97 2.54 2.55
CA THR A 84 -20.83 1.35 2.59
C THR A 84 -20.00 0.08 2.48
N LEU A 85 -20.29 -0.91 3.32
CA LEU A 85 -19.79 -2.27 3.24
C LEU A 85 -20.84 -3.18 2.59
N LYS A 86 -20.46 -3.94 1.57
CA LYS A 86 -21.34 -4.87 0.83
C LYS A 86 -20.74 -6.26 0.80
N PRO A 87 -21.51 -7.30 1.12
CA PRO A 87 -21.11 -8.67 0.85
C PRO A 87 -21.08 -8.90 -0.66
N SER A 88 -20.12 -9.69 -1.12
CA SER A 88 -19.97 -10.11 -2.51
C SER A 88 -19.23 -11.44 -2.57
N PHE A 89 -19.02 -11.97 -3.75
CA PHE A 89 -18.23 -13.18 -3.95
C PHE A 89 -17.43 -13.09 -5.25
N LYS A 90 -16.33 -13.81 -5.31
CA LYS A 90 -15.60 -14.07 -6.55
C LYS A 90 -16.11 -15.37 -7.15
N SER A 91 -16.41 -15.34 -8.46
CA SER A 91 -16.88 -16.49 -9.17
C SER A 91 -16.12 -16.68 -10.49
N LYS A 92 -16.06 -17.93 -10.96
CA LYS A 92 -15.61 -18.28 -12.32
C LYS A 92 -16.76 -18.11 -13.28
N ALA A 93 -16.47 -17.58 -14.46
CA ALA A 93 -17.45 -17.51 -15.54
C ALA A 93 -17.72 -18.93 -16.09
N VAL A 94 -18.99 -19.20 -16.37
CA VAL A 94 -19.45 -20.45 -16.99
C VAL A 94 -20.11 -20.10 -18.31
N GLU A 95 -19.87 -20.89 -19.36
CA GLU A 95 -20.48 -20.70 -20.69
C GLU A 95 -22.00 -20.88 -20.61
N VAL A 96 -22.70 -20.06 -21.38
CA VAL A 96 -24.16 -20.14 -21.48
C VAL A 96 -24.54 -21.54 -21.99
N GLY A 97 -25.48 -22.22 -21.30
CA GLY A 97 -25.89 -23.57 -21.59
C GLY A 97 -25.24 -24.69 -20.78
N LYS A 98 -24.17 -24.37 -20.02
CA LYS A 98 -23.60 -25.30 -19.03
C LYS A 98 -24.27 -25.09 -17.66
N PRO A 99 -24.49 -26.14 -16.84
CA PRO A 99 -25.10 -26.01 -15.53
C PRO A 99 -24.17 -25.24 -14.58
N PHE A 100 -24.68 -24.17 -13.98
CA PHE A 100 -23.98 -23.45 -12.91
C PHE A 100 -24.14 -24.20 -11.60
N ARG A 101 -23.01 -24.48 -10.94
CA ARG A 101 -22.96 -25.08 -9.59
C ARG A 101 -22.26 -24.12 -8.64
N ALA A 102 -22.98 -23.61 -7.65
CA ALA A 102 -22.46 -22.62 -6.70
C ALA A 102 -21.18 -23.09 -6.00
N GLN A 103 -21.15 -24.36 -5.58
CA GLN A 103 -20.01 -24.96 -4.85
C GLN A 103 -18.71 -25.04 -5.68
N GLU A 104 -18.83 -25.15 -7.02
CA GLU A 104 -17.69 -25.28 -7.93
C GLU A 104 -17.25 -23.93 -8.51
N HIS A 105 -18.21 -23.02 -8.73
CA HIS A 105 -17.99 -21.79 -9.47
C HIS A 105 -17.86 -20.54 -8.56
N ILE A 106 -18.35 -20.58 -7.31
CA ILE A 106 -18.09 -19.53 -6.32
C ILE A 106 -16.77 -19.86 -5.61
N GLU A 107 -15.74 -19.02 -5.82
CA GLU A 107 -14.43 -19.24 -5.24
C GLU A 107 -14.38 -18.87 -3.76
N LYS A 108 -14.84 -17.67 -3.43
CA LYS A 108 -14.82 -17.18 -2.04
C LYS A 108 -15.73 -15.97 -1.84
N PRO A 109 -16.28 -15.80 -0.62
CA PRO A 109 -16.92 -14.57 -0.23
C PRO A 109 -15.88 -13.45 -0.09
N VAL A 110 -16.28 -12.23 -0.41
CA VAL A 110 -15.49 -11.02 -0.25
C VAL A 110 -16.37 -9.90 0.29
N VAL A 111 -15.77 -8.96 1.00
CA VAL A 111 -16.46 -7.75 1.43
C VAL A 111 -15.92 -6.58 0.61
N LEU A 112 -16.80 -5.83 -0.02
CA LEU A 112 -16.47 -4.64 -0.79
C LEU A 112 -16.76 -3.41 0.05
N PHE A 113 -15.77 -2.53 0.16
CA PHE A 113 -15.94 -1.21 0.76
C PHE A 113 -16.03 -0.15 -0.34
N SER A 114 -17.08 0.66 -0.27
CA SER A 114 -17.29 1.79 -1.17
C SER A 114 -17.30 3.08 -0.34
N PRO A 115 -16.26 3.91 -0.40
CA PRO A 115 -16.22 5.17 0.34
C PRO A 115 -17.32 6.13 -0.15
N SER A 116 -17.82 6.95 0.74
CA SER A 116 -18.82 7.98 0.43
C SER A 116 -18.24 9.00 -0.54
N LYS A 117 -18.83 9.11 -1.73
CA LYS A 117 -18.40 10.08 -2.73
C LYS A 117 -18.60 11.53 -2.25
N LYS A 118 -19.63 11.77 -1.46
CA LYS A 118 -19.92 13.10 -0.93
C LYS A 118 -18.81 13.60 0.00
N TYR A 119 -18.23 12.71 0.80
CA TYR A 119 -17.27 13.07 1.84
C TYR A 119 -15.81 12.86 1.42
N PHE A 120 -15.53 11.81 0.63
CA PHE A 120 -14.19 11.46 0.18
C PHE A 120 -13.84 11.90 -1.25
N THR A 121 -14.60 12.84 -1.83
CA THR A 121 -14.17 13.50 -3.06
C THR A 121 -13.07 14.50 -2.70
N LEU A 122 -11.83 14.14 -3.04
CA LEU A 122 -10.66 14.98 -2.80
C LEU A 122 -10.55 16.02 -3.93
N THR A 123 -11.25 17.14 -3.78
CA THR A 123 -11.06 18.34 -4.58
C THR A 123 -9.90 19.15 -4.01
N ASP A 124 -9.32 20.05 -4.78
CA ASP A 124 -8.27 20.99 -4.33
C ASP A 124 -6.97 20.34 -3.82
N MET A 125 -6.65 19.13 -4.31
CA MET A 125 -5.40 18.48 -4.00
C MET A 125 -4.28 19.01 -4.87
N THR A 126 -3.17 19.37 -4.23
CA THR A 126 -1.93 19.74 -4.92
C THR A 126 -1.00 18.52 -5.00
N TYR A 127 -0.14 18.50 -6.02
CA TYR A 127 0.77 17.39 -6.28
C TYR A 127 2.21 17.88 -6.25
N GLU A 128 3.10 17.12 -5.63
CA GLU A 128 4.51 17.41 -5.54
C GLU A 128 5.32 16.22 -6.04
N GLN A 129 6.16 16.44 -7.04
CA GLN A 129 7.07 15.43 -7.51
C GLN A 129 8.29 15.37 -6.57
N THR A 130 8.59 14.19 -6.05
CA THR A 130 9.77 13.94 -5.23
C THR A 130 10.68 12.93 -5.91
N THR A 131 11.96 12.99 -5.60
CA THR A 131 12.90 11.91 -5.94
C THR A 131 12.71 10.76 -4.96
N LEU A 132 12.84 9.52 -5.42
CA LEU A 132 12.91 8.36 -4.54
C LEU A 132 14.12 8.53 -3.61
N ASN A 133 13.89 9.01 -2.38
CA ASN A 133 14.89 8.85 -1.35
C ASN A 133 15.09 7.35 -1.18
N GLN A 134 16.25 6.86 -1.63
CA GLN A 134 16.67 5.49 -1.36
C GLN A 134 16.50 5.28 0.14
N ARG A 135 15.68 4.31 0.51
CA ARG A 135 15.48 3.93 1.91
C ARG A 135 16.87 3.71 2.50
N LYS A 136 17.25 4.51 3.48
CA LYS A 136 18.45 4.28 4.29
C LYS A 136 18.39 2.83 4.79
N GLY A 137 19.13 1.91 4.16
CA GLY A 137 19.13 0.51 4.55
C GLY A 137 19.58 -0.50 3.48
N ARG A 138 19.66 -0.09 2.21
CA ARG A 138 20.39 -0.85 1.19
C ARG A 138 21.24 0.13 0.41
N SER A 139 22.49 0.25 0.78
CA SER A 139 23.51 0.87 -0.07
C SER A 139 23.69 -0.03 -1.30
N LEU A 140 22.91 0.23 -2.33
CA LEU A 140 23.35 -0.13 -3.67
C LEU A 140 24.47 0.85 -3.98
N LEU A 141 25.69 0.39 -3.84
CA LEU A 141 26.86 1.08 -4.36
C LEU A 141 26.59 1.43 -5.82
N PRO A 142 26.91 2.65 -6.28
CA PRO A 142 26.73 3.02 -7.68
C PRO A 142 27.48 2.02 -8.56
N PRO A 143 26.97 1.70 -9.76
CA PRO A 143 27.53 0.66 -10.61
C PRO A 143 29.02 0.87 -10.99
N ASN A 144 29.54 2.06 -10.84
CA ASN A 144 30.97 2.36 -11.07
C ASN A 144 31.89 1.93 -9.90
N LEU A 145 31.39 1.56 -8.75
CA LEU A 145 32.20 1.04 -7.64
C LEU A 145 32.24 -0.49 -7.58
N MET A 146 31.54 -1.20 -8.45
CA MET A 146 31.64 -2.66 -8.55
C MET A 146 32.95 -3.13 -9.22
N LYS A 147 33.78 -2.23 -9.75
CA LYS A 147 35.08 -2.56 -10.33
C LYS A 147 36.27 -2.30 -9.39
N ALA A 148 36.04 -1.93 -8.15
CA ALA A 148 37.13 -1.64 -7.24
C ALA A 148 37.09 -2.57 -6.02
N ARG A 149 38.12 -3.40 -5.96
CA ARG A 149 38.74 -3.95 -4.77
C ARG A 149 38.22 -5.30 -4.26
N ILE A 150 38.80 -6.31 -4.85
CA ILE A 150 39.12 -7.53 -4.13
C ILE A 150 40.35 -7.21 -3.27
N LEU A 151 40.17 -7.08 -1.95
CA LEU A 151 41.28 -7.05 -1.01
C LEU A 151 41.78 -8.49 -0.86
N VAL A 152 42.91 -8.80 -1.50
CA VAL A 152 43.63 -10.06 -1.31
C VAL A 152 44.59 -9.87 -0.13
N TRP A 153 44.34 -10.54 0.95
CA TRP A 153 45.28 -10.62 2.08
C TRP A 153 46.32 -11.67 1.74
N GLY A 154 47.55 -11.23 1.51
CA GLY A 154 48.68 -12.12 1.38
C GLY A 154 49.51 -12.14 2.65
N PHE A 155 49.85 -13.34 3.14
CA PHE A 155 50.72 -13.54 4.30
C PHE A 155 52.17 -13.79 3.79
N ASN A 156 53.10 -12.92 4.16
CA ASN A 156 54.51 -13.13 3.88
C ASN A 156 55.27 -13.49 5.16
N GLN A 157 56.00 -14.59 5.13
CA GLN A 157 56.66 -15.18 6.27
C GLN A 157 57.84 -14.36 6.84
N SER A 158 58.25 -13.28 6.19
CA SER A 158 59.49 -12.58 6.63
C SER A 158 59.30 -11.15 7.17
N SER A 159 58.12 -10.52 7.02
CA SER A 159 57.96 -9.12 7.44
C SER A 159 56.56 -8.68 7.84
N GLY A 160 55.66 -9.61 8.22
CA GLY A 160 54.32 -9.18 8.65
C GLY A 160 53.37 -8.79 7.51
N MET A 161 52.26 -8.28 7.88
CA MET A 161 51.10 -8.02 7.02
C MET A 161 51.34 -6.83 6.08
N ILE A 162 51.35 -7.01 4.75
CA ILE A 162 51.46 -5.97 3.75
C ILE A 162 50.15 -5.82 2.98
N LEU A 163 49.65 -4.57 2.92
CA LEU A 163 48.46 -4.21 2.20
C LEU A 163 48.81 -3.86 0.73
N TYR A 164 48.33 -4.66 -0.22
CA TYR A 164 48.42 -4.31 -1.63
C TYR A 164 47.13 -3.64 -2.11
N ILE A 165 47.25 -2.42 -2.62
CA ILE A 165 46.20 -1.69 -3.31
C ILE A 165 46.47 -1.80 -4.81
N ASN A 166 45.63 -2.57 -5.51
CA ASN A 166 45.65 -2.52 -6.98
C ASN A 166 44.73 -1.39 -7.43
N VAL A 167 45.27 -0.52 -8.28
CA VAL A 167 44.61 0.62 -8.94
C VAL A 167 43.86 0.09 -10.18
#